data_319e4cc88c94ca0c821e47cfab933da8
#
_entry.id   319e4cc88c94ca0c821e47cfab933da8
#
_cell.length_a   1.000
_cell.length_b   1.000
_cell.length_c   1.000
_cell.angle_alpha   90.00
_cell.angle_beta   90.00
_cell.angle_gamma   90.00
#
_symmetry.space_group_name_H-M   'P 1'
#
loop_
_entity.id
_entity.type
_entity.pdbx_description
1 polymer ?
#
loop_
_entity_poly.entity_id
_entity_poly.type
_entity_poly.pdbx_seq_one_letter_code
_entity_poly.pdbx_strand_id
1 'polypeptide(L)'
;MDIREDISGLMSKCIGCGQCVDVCTSRKYGGCNPLEVMQGNLEAARGCVGCGLCNTVCNFTVPKKVMMYAVNRINNMDVPDVYHETGYNLPTSTLTDVPEPRYVKDAMSQLMPGCIVNASAPFLEYATERVLDLLGVSTERYEGGCCTYPVPFRGLDDRQRDAIKKETSKGLNGRKLYTICPGCAVEMRDAGIDAEHVYQIIRKNLDVLRGLPGINLTVAIQTGCTLRSDVRCFTKIVEACGCKVVETEQGCCGKLIPGISEKVMADRQASMKGVDAVVVGCPSCFARYDQYPEGIPVLYLTELILLAMGDDRTMRFHRRAVSRLSS
;
A
#
# COMPACT_ATOMS: atom_id res chain seq x y z
N MET A 1 -25.82 10.47 -15.76
CA MET A 1 -25.01 11.70 -15.56
C MET A 1 -23.69 11.49 -16.30
N ASP A 2 -23.36 12.39 -17.20
CA ASP A 2 -22.11 12.33 -17.95
C ASP A 2 -20.95 12.53 -16.97
N ILE A 3 -19.88 11.76 -17.10
CA ILE A 3 -18.71 11.85 -16.23
C ILE A 3 -18.05 13.23 -16.29
N ARG A 4 -18.18 13.94 -17.43
CA ARG A 4 -17.69 15.31 -17.62
C ARG A 4 -18.48 16.34 -16.81
N GLU A 5 -19.80 16.19 -16.75
CA GLU A 5 -20.66 17.08 -15.95
C GLU A 5 -20.37 16.93 -14.45
N ASP A 6 -20.17 15.69 -13.99
CA ASP A 6 -19.78 15.39 -12.61
C ASP A 6 -18.41 16.02 -12.26
N ILE A 7 -17.40 15.89 -13.13
CA ILE A 7 -16.06 16.47 -12.92
C ILE A 7 -16.11 18.01 -12.93
N SER A 8 -16.81 18.62 -13.87
CA SER A 8 -17.00 20.08 -13.90
C SER A 8 -17.68 20.58 -12.63
N GLY A 9 -18.69 19.87 -12.15
CA GLY A 9 -19.37 20.18 -10.89
C GLY A 9 -18.45 20.05 -9.67
N LEU A 10 -17.48 19.12 -9.67
CA LEU A 10 -16.47 19.02 -8.60
C LEU A 10 -15.46 20.17 -8.68
N MET A 11 -15.03 20.55 -9.88
CA MET A 11 -14.08 21.66 -10.09
C MET A 11 -14.68 23.01 -9.68
N SER A 12 -15.94 23.27 -10.02
CA SER A 12 -16.63 24.52 -9.69
C SER A 12 -16.77 24.77 -8.19
N LYS A 13 -16.70 23.73 -7.36
CA LYS A 13 -16.71 23.83 -5.88
C LYS A 13 -15.36 24.21 -5.28
N CYS A 14 -14.30 24.29 -6.10
CA CYS A 14 -12.96 24.64 -5.62
C CYS A 14 -12.88 26.13 -5.31
N ILE A 15 -12.56 26.49 -4.07
CA ILE A 15 -12.40 27.88 -3.62
C ILE A 15 -10.95 28.40 -3.76
N GLY A 16 -10.03 27.62 -4.32
CA GLY A 16 -8.65 28.07 -4.54
C GLY A 16 -7.75 28.14 -3.30
N CYS A 17 -8.12 27.52 -2.17
CA CYS A 17 -7.42 27.70 -0.88
C CYS A 17 -5.99 27.11 -0.84
N GLY A 18 -5.59 26.26 -1.78
CA GLY A 18 -4.23 25.68 -1.87
C GLY A 18 -3.90 24.51 -0.93
N GLN A 19 -4.73 24.18 0.05
CA GLN A 19 -4.44 23.10 1.03
C GLN A 19 -4.08 21.76 0.39
N CYS A 20 -4.69 21.43 -0.76
CA CYS A 20 -4.36 20.22 -1.50
C CYS A 20 -2.94 20.21 -2.09
N VAL A 21 -2.35 21.39 -2.32
CA VAL A 21 -0.95 21.56 -2.76
C VAL A 21 -0.01 21.27 -1.60
N ASP A 22 -0.29 21.81 -0.42
CA ASP A 22 0.56 21.71 0.78
C ASP A 22 0.78 20.27 1.22
N VAL A 23 -0.24 19.42 1.10
CA VAL A 23 -0.15 17.98 1.47
C VAL A 23 0.37 17.08 0.37
N CYS A 24 0.54 17.60 -0.85
CA CYS A 24 0.90 16.78 -1.99
C CYS A 24 2.40 16.47 -2.03
N THR A 25 2.79 15.23 -1.71
CA THR A 25 4.18 14.81 -1.79
C THR A 25 4.77 15.00 -3.19
N SER A 26 4.02 14.69 -4.25
CA SER A 26 4.48 14.88 -5.63
C SER A 26 4.80 16.36 -5.89
N ARG A 27 3.92 17.27 -5.47
CA ARG A 27 4.12 18.72 -5.63
C ARG A 27 5.35 19.23 -4.87
N LYS A 28 5.56 18.78 -3.64
CA LYS A 28 6.72 19.14 -2.82
C LYS A 28 8.05 18.96 -3.57
N TYR A 29 8.14 17.98 -4.46
CA TYR A 29 9.33 17.66 -5.25
C TYR A 29 9.23 18.06 -6.73
N GLY A 30 8.29 18.96 -7.09
CA GLY A 30 8.18 19.48 -8.45
C GLY A 30 7.29 18.65 -9.40
N GLY A 31 6.52 17.69 -8.86
CA GLY A 31 5.56 16.90 -9.64
C GLY A 31 4.19 17.58 -9.82
N CYS A 32 3.10 16.81 -9.75
CA CYS A 32 1.74 17.29 -10.03
C CYS A 32 1.30 18.46 -9.14
N ASN A 33 0.42 19.31 -9.66
CA ASN A 33 -0.19 20.41 -8.92
C ASN A 33 -1.71 20.24 -8.81
N PRO A 34 -2.25 19.76 -7.68
CA PRO A 34 -3.69 19.54 -7.52
C PRO A 34 -4.52 20.81 -7.72
N LEU A 35 -4.05 21.97 -7.29
CA LEU A 35 -4.80 23.23 -7.42
C LEU A 35 -4.96 23.63 -8.88
N GLU A 36 -3.88 23.59 -9.68
CA GLU A 36 -3.96 23.90 -11.09
C GLU A 36 -4.92 22.95 -11.82
N VAL A 37 -4.92 21.66 -11.47
CA VAL A 37 -5.87 20.70 -12.03
C VAL A 37 -7.30 21.08 -11.69
N MET A 38 -7.57 21.44 -10.43
CA MET A 38 -8.89 21.92 -9.99
C MET A 38 -9.32 23.22 -10.71
N GLN A 39 -8.37 24.01 -11.20
CA GLN A 39 -8.58 25.24 -11.99
C GLN A 39 -8.64 25.02 -13.51
N GLY A 40 -8.57 23.75 -13.97
CA GLY A 40 -8.75 23.40 -15.38
C GLY A 40 -7.49 23.01 -16.15
N ASN A 41 -6.29 23.18 -15.57
CA ASN A 41 -5.04 22.73 -16.19
C ASN A 41 -4.84 21.22 -15.94
N LEU A 42 -5.43 20.37 -16.78
CA LEU A 42 -5.35 18.91 -16.62
C LEU A 42 -3.90 18.39 -16.73
N GLU A 43 -3.04 19.03 -17.52
CA GLU A 43 -1.62 18.63 -17.67
C GLU A 43 -0.86 18.68 -16.33
N ALA A 44 -1.26 19.52 -15.41
CA ALA A 44 -0.70 19.60 -14.07
C ALA A 44 -0.92 18.33 -13.22
N ALA A 45 -1.67 17.33 -13.73
CA ALA A 45 -1.80 16.03 -13.09
C ALA A 45 -0.61 15.10 -13.30
N ARG A 46 0.36 15.44 -14.16
CA ARG A 46 1.55 14.59 -14.38
C ARG A 46 2.28 14.31 -13.07
N GLY A 47 2.57 13.04 -12.81
CA GLY A 47 3.18 12.60 -11.55
C GLY A 47 2.19 12.40 -10.39
N CYS A 48 0.88 12.51 -10.61
CA CYS A 48 -0.10 12.09 -9.62
C CYS A 48 -0.14 10.56 -9.52
N VAL A 49 -0.15 10.05 -8.29
CA VAL A 49 -0.18 8.61 -7.98
C VAL A 49 -1.51 8.16 -7.36
N GLY A 50 -2.52 9.01 -7.36
CA GLY A 50 -3.84 8.66 -6.84
C GLY A 50 -3.91 8.39 -5.33
N CYS A 51 -2.95 8.87 -4.55
CA CYS A 51 -2.85 8.56 -3.11
C CYS A 51 -4.00 9.13 -2.26
N GLY A 52 -4.76 10.11 -2.76
CA GLY A 52 -5.90 10.69 -2.08
C GLY A 52 -5.60 11.70 -0.97
N LEU A 53 -4.34 12.08 -0.72
CA LEU A 53 -4.01 13.07 0.31
C LEU A 53 -4.74 14.41 0.12
N CYS A 54 -4.93 14.85 -1.11
CA CYS A 54 -5.68 16.05 -1.42
C CYS A 54 -7.14 16.00 -0.91
N ASN A 55 -7.75 14.81 -0.82
CA ASN A 55 -9.09 14.66 -0.27
C ASN A 55 -9.12 14.83 1.26
N THR A 56 -8.03 14.50 1.97
CA THR A 56 -8.01 14.53 3.44
C THR A 56 -8.08 15.96 4.02
N VAL A 57 -7.78 16.95 3.21
CA VAL A 57 -7.74 18.36 3.60
C VAL A 57 -8.80 19.21 2.89
N CYS A 58 -9.53 18.66 1.93
CA CYS A 58 -10.53 19.40 1.18
C CYS A 58 -11.94 19.13 1.72
N ASN A 59 -12.57 20.19 2.24
CA ASN A 59 -13.94 20.14 2.77
C ASN A 59 -15.01 20.52 1.71
N PHE A 60 -14.62 20.92 0.51
CA PHE A 60 -15.52 21.49 -0.50
C PHE A 60 -15.83 20.55 -1.64
N THR A 61 -14.86 19.71 -2.01
CA THR A 61 -14.96 18.84 -3.18
C THR A 61 -14.10 17.58 -3.01
N VAL A 62 -13.99 16.75 -4.06
CA VAL A 62 -13.22 15.50 -4.08
C VAL A 62 -12.05 15.61 -5.06
N PRO A 63 -10.94 16.30 -4.71
CA PRO A 63 -9.83 16.55 -5.63
C PRO A 63 -9.24 15.26 -6.23
N LYS A 64 -9.14 14.15 -5.48
CA LYS A 64 -8.65 12.87 -6.01
C LYS A 64 -9.40 12.46 -7.27
N LYS A 65 -10.74 12.62 -7.30
CA LYS A 65 -11.55 12.21 -8.47
C LYS A 65 -11.23 13.04 -9.71
N VAL A 66 -11.06 14.36 -9.53
CA VAL A 66 -10.64 15.26 -10.62
C VAL A 66 -9.20 14.97 -11.07
N MET A 67 -8.29 14.75 -10.12
CA MET A 67 -6.90 14.36 -10.41
C MET A 67 -6.83 13.06 -11.24
N MET A 68 -7.59 12.04 -10.87
CA MET A 68 -7.60 10.77 -11.61
C MET A 68 -8.23 10.91 -12.99
N TYR A 69 -9.29 11.70 -13.12
CA TYR A 69 -9.83 12.07 -14.43
C TYR A 69 -8.78 12.75 -15.32
N ALA A 70 -8.04 13.73 -14.77
CA ALA A 70 -6.97 14.40 -15.48
C ALA A 70 -5.85 13.43 -15.90
N VAL A 71 -5.41 12.54 -14.99
CA VAL A 71 -4.41 11.48 -15.29
C VAL A 71 -4.89 10.62 -16.46
N ASN A 72 -6.15 10.19 -16.47
CA ASN A 72 -6.70 9.37 -17.55
C ASN A 72 -6.74 10.12 -18.89
N ARG A 73 -7.02 11.43 -18.86
CA ARG A 73 -7.08 12.28 -20.06
C ARG A 73 -5.72 12.54 -20.70
N ILE A 74 -4.66 12.66 -19.91
CA ILE A 74 -3.29 12.92 -20.40
C ILE A 74 -2.50 11.65 -20.72
N ASN A 75 -3.05 10.47 -20.45
CA ASN A 75 -2.42 9.19 -20.77
C ASN A 75 -3.32 8.39 -21.71
N ASN A 76 -2.74 7.92 -22.80
CA ASN A 76 -3.40 7.03 -23.77
C ASN A 76 -3.06 5.57 -23.46
N MET A 77 -2.98 5.21 -22.19
CA MET A 77 -2.58 3.86 -21.82
C MET A 77 -3.81 3.00 -21.54
N ASP A 78 -3.78 1.83 -22.09
CA ASP A 78 -4.71 0.75 -21.84
C ASP A 78 -4.29 -0.10 -20.64
N VAL A 79 -4.88 -1.27 -20.52
CA VAL A 79 -4.47 -2.31 -19.58
C VAL A 79 -3.01 -2.70 -19.87
N PRO A 80 -2.12 -2.80 -18.85
CA PRO A 80 -0.75 -3.23 -19.06
C PRO A 80 -0.68 -4.61 -19.75
N ASP A 81 0.23 -4.79 -20.73
CA ASP A 81 0.36 -6.06 -21.48
C ASP A 81 0.54 -7.26 -20.54
N VAL A 82 1.38 -7.12 -19.52
CA VAL A 82 1.62 -8.17 -18.52
C VAL A 82 0.34 -8.59 -17.78
N TYR A 83 -0.68 -7.73 -17.72
CA TYR A 83 -1.97 -8.08 -17.10
C TYR A 83 -2.72 -9.12 -17.91
N HIS A 84 -2.67 -9.06 -19.23
CA HIS A 84 -3.33 -10.05 -20.10
C HIS A 84 -2.73 -11.45 -19.95
N GLU A 85 -1.44 -11.52 -19.59
CA GLU A 85 -0.73 -12.78 -19.40
C GLU A 85 -0.89 -13.36 -18.00
N THR A 86 -0.87 -12.51 -16.97
CA THR A 86 -0.72 -12.93 -15.57
C THR A 86 -1.92 -12.60 -14.69
N GLY A 87 -2.85 -11.76 -15.14
CA GLY A 87 -3.91 -11.17 -14.31
C GLY A 87 -3.41 -10.09 -13.32
N TYR A 88 -2.11 -9.73 -13.38
CA TYR A 88 -1.47 -8.74 -12.52
C TYR A 88 -0.76 -7.66 -13.34
N ASN A 89 -0.53 -6.48 -12.74
CA ASN A 89 0.14 -5.36 -13.42
C ASN A 89 1.68 -5.43 -13.39
N LEU A 90 2.24 -6.49 -12.85
CA LEU A 90 3.68 -6.76 -12.76
C LEU A 90 3.94 -8.25 -13.02
N PRO A 91 5.12 -8.61 -13.55
CA PRO A 91 5.52 -10.00 -13.72
C PRO A 91 5.69 -10.68 -12.36
N THR A 92 5.53 -11.99 -12.33
CA THR A 92 5.75 -12.81 -11.13
C THR A 92 7.23 -12.79 -10.73
N SER A 93 7.49 -12.87 -9.43
CA SER A 93 8.86 -12.97 -8.87
C SER A 93 9.59 -14.20 -9.37
N THR A 94 10.90 -14.05 -9.54
CA THR A 94 11.82 -15.17 -9.83
C THR A 94 12.55 -15.68 -8.58
N LEU A 95 12.17 -15.21 -7.38
CA LEU A 95 12.75 -15.71 -6.13
C LEU A 95 12.37 -17.19 -5.93
N THR A 96 13.37 -18.00 -5.61
CA THR A 96 13.24 -19.43 -5.28
C THR A 96 13.33 -19.64 -3.77
N ASP A 97 12.94 -20.83 -3.32
CA ASP A 97 13.02 -21.27 -1.92
C ASP A 97 12.27 -20.35 -0.93
N VAL A 98 11.28 -19.60 -1.42
CA VAL A 98 10.39 -18.79 -0.57
C VAL A 98 9.53 -19.75 0.26
N PRO A 99 9.40 -19.53 1.59
CA PRO A 99 8.53 -20.36 2.40
C PRO A 99 7.10 -20.32 1.90
N GLU A 100 6.46 -21.48 1.81
CA GLU A 100 5.09 -21.58 1.32
C GLU A 100 4.07 -21.23 2.43
N PRO A 101 3.06 -20.40 2.13
CA PRO A 101 1.94 -20.16 3.04
C PRO A 101 1.04 -21.41 3.13
N ARG A 102 0.37 -21.58 4.27
CA ARG A 102 -0.56 -22.69 4.51
C ARG A 102 -2.01 -22.25 4.32
N TYR A 103 -2.48 -22.35 3.11
CA TYR A 103 -3.86 -22.02 2.79
C TYR A 103 -4.83 -23.16 3.15
N VAL A 104 -6.02 -22.76 3.59
CA VAL A 104 -7.12 -23.68 3.90
C VAL A 104 -8.16 -23.59 2.79
N LYS A 105 -8.39 -24.72 2.10
CA LYS A 105 -9.41 -24.78 1.05
C LYS A 105 -10.80 -24.47 1.64
N ASP A 106 -11.58 -23.72 0.88
CA ASP A 106 -12.95 -23.32 1.25
C ASP A 106 -13.03 -22.51 2.58
N ALA A 107 -11.95 -21.84 2.98
CA ALA A 107 -11.95 -20.94 4.13
C ALA A 107 -12.98 -19.82 3.97
N MET A 108 -13.51 -19.31 5.10
CA MET A 108 -14.51 -18.24 5.14
C MET A 108 -13.97 -16.88 4.65
N SER A 109 -12.69 -16.77 4.44
CA SER A 109 -12.02 -15.59 3.92
C SER A 109 -10.92 -15.93 2.93
N GLN A 110 -10.56 -14.98 2.07
CA GLN A 110 -9.43 -15.12 1.15
C GLN A 110 -8.36 -14.06 1.44
N LEU A 111 -7.09 -14.41 1.18
CA LEU A 111 -5.96 -13.49 1.27
C LEU A 111 -5.48 -13.10 -0.15
N MET A 112 -5.49 -11.81 -0.45
CA MET A 112 -4.97 -11.22 -1.67
C MET A 112 -3.54 -10.69 -1.44
N PRO A 113 -2.51 -11.32 -2.03
CA PRO A 113 -1.13 -10.80 -1.93
C PRO A 113 -0.99 -9.45 -2.63
N GLY A 114 -1.51 -9.34 -3.84
CA GLY A 114 -1.39 -8.18 -4.72
C GLY A 114 -0.10 -8.16 -5.54
N CYS A 115 -0.06 -7.28 -6.54
CA CYS A 115 0.98 -7.28 -7.60
C CYS A 115 2.41 -7.12 -7.06
N ILE A 116 2.62 -6.21 -6.10
CA ILE A 116 3.97 -5.93 -5.57
C ILE A 116 4.50 -7.13 -4.76
N VAL A 117 3.64 -7.78 -3.99
CA VAL A 117 4.01 -8.99 -3.25
C VAL A 117 4.41 -10.09 -4.23
N ASN A 118 3.55 -10.39 -5.19
CA ASN A 118 3.83 -11.43 -6.20
C ASN A 118 5.12 -11.14 -7.00
N ALA A 119 5.40 -9.88 -7.31
CA ALA A 119 6.52 -9.50 -8.17
C ALA A 119 7.86 -9.31 -7.43
N SER A 120 7.83 -8.82 -6.19
CA SER A 120 9.04 -8.29 -5.55
C SER A 120 9.31 -8.86 -4.16
N ALA A 121 8.30 -9.37 -3.47
CA ALA A 121 8.43 -9.82 -2.08
C ALA A 121 7.43 -10.94 -1.73
N PRO A 122 7.47 -12.08 -2.44
CA PRO A 122 6.51 -13.17 -2.23
C PRO A 122 6.55 -13.75 -0.80
N PHE A 123 7.67 -13.63 -0.10
CA PHE A 123 7.81 -14.03 1.29
C PHE A 123 6.91 -13.24 2.26
N LEU A 124 6.39 -12.06 1.87
CA LEU A 124 5.40 -11.32 2.67
C LEU A 124 4.04 -12.03 2.69
N GLU A 125 3.73 -12.82 1.67
CA GLU A 125 2.53 -13.67 1.64
C GLU A 125 2.61 -14.73 2.74
N TYR A 126 3.75 -15.43 2.83
CA TYR A 126 4.04 -16.37 3.91
C TYR A 126 3.96 -15.69 5.30
N ALA A 127 4.67 -14.56 5.49
CA ALA A 127 4.66 -13.85 6.77
C ALA A 127 3.25 -13.44 7.19
N THR A 128 2.43 -13.01 6.24
CA THR A 128 1.07 -12.58 6.52
C THR A 128 0.15 -13.74 6.86
N GLU A 129 0.24 -14.84 6.12
CA GLU A 129 -0.56 -16.03 6.40
C GLU A 129 -0.21 -16.59 7.78
N ARG A 130 1.07 -16.69 8.14
CA ARG A 130 1.51 -17.15 9.48
C ARG A 130 0.97 -16.28 10.61
N VAL A 131 0.89 -14.95 10.41
CA VAL A 131 0.28 -14.04 11.38
C VAL A 131 -1.23 -14.24 11.46
N LEU A 132 -1.91 -14.44 10.35
CA LEU A 132 -3.35 -14.73 10.34
C LEU A 132 -3.66 -16.06 11.04
N ASP A 133 -2.85 -17.10 10.81
CA ASP A 133 -2.95 -18.39 11.49
C ASP A 133 -2.78 -18.24 13.01
N LEU A 134 -1.77 -17.49 13.47
CA LEU A 134 -1.58 -17.13 14.89
C LEU A 134 -2.84 -16.49 15.50
N LEU A 135 -3.53 -15.66 14.72
CA LEU A 135 -4.76 -14.98 15.16
C LEU A 135 -6.04 -15.84 14.99
N GLY A 136 -5.90 -17.12 14.61
CA GLY A 136 -7.03 -18.03 14.40
C GLY A 136 -7.84 -17.74 13.15
N VAL A 137 -7.26 -17.04 12.16
CA VAL A 137 -7.93 -16.68 10.90
C VAL A 137 -7.38 -17.53 9.76
N SER A 138 -8.16 -18.53 9.36
CA SER A 138 -7.85 -19.33 8.18
C SER A 138 -8.23 -18.58 6.91
N THR A 139 -7.37 -18.63 5.89
CA THR A 139 -7.61 -18.02 4.59
C THR A 139 -7.32 -18.99 3.45
N GLU A 140 -8.02 -18.79 2.34
CA GLU A 140 -7.67 -19.36 1.03
C GLU A 140 -6.95 -18.28 0.21
N ARG A 141 -6.08 -18.68 -0.70
CA ARG A 141 -5.44 -17.71 -1.59
C ARG A 141 -6.45 -17.11 -2.57
N TYR A 142 -6.44 -15.79 -2.72
CA TYR A 142 -7.24 -15.11 -3.73
C TYR A 142 -6.56 -15.20 -5.10
N GLU A 143 -7.23 -15.83 -6.07
CA GLU A 143 -6.72 -16.05 -7.42
C GLU A 143 -7.32 -15.10 -8.47
N GLY A 144 -8.16 -14.16 -8.05
CA GLY A 144 -8.87 -13.26 -8.96
C GLY A 144 -8.03 -12.14 -9.60
N GLY A 145 -6.75 -12.01 -9.25
CA GLY A 145 -5.83 -11.07 -9.91
C GLY A 145 -5.77 -9.67 -9.30
N CYS A 146 -5.44 -8.67 -10.13
CA CYS A 146 -5.08 -7.32 -9.71
C CYS A 146 -6.29 -6.48 -9.28
N CYS A 147 -6.08 -5.61 -8.28
CA CYS A 147 -7.07 -4.60 -7.84
C CYS A 147 -7.22 -3.43 -8.81
N THR A 148 -6.54 -3.42 -9.95
CA THR A 148 -6.54 -2.34 -10.94
C THR A 148 -6.22 -0.94 -10.37
N TYR A 149 -5.20 -0.84 -9.49
CA TYR A 149 -4.78 0.45 -8.95
C TYR A 149 -4.52 1.48 -10.08
N PRO A 150 -4.95 2.74 -9.95
CA PRO A 150 -5.02 3.69 -11.08
C PRO A 150 -3.70 3.93 -11.82
N VAL A 151 -2.55 3.88 -11.15
CA VAL A 151 -1.26 4.25 -11.76
C VAL A 151 -0.86 3.32 -12.92
N PRO A 152 -0.90 1.97 -12.77
CA PRO A 152 -0.62 1.07 -13.88
C PRO A 152 -1.72 1.05 -14.95
N PHE A 153 -2.96 1.31 -14.55
CA PHE A 153 -4.15 1.26 -15.41
C PHE A 153 -4.58 2.66 -15.86
N ARG A 154 -3.61 3.52 -16.16
CA ARG A 154 -3.84 4.86 -16.71
C ARG A 154 -4.56 4.74 -18.04
N GLY A 155 -5.56 5.61 -18.24
CA GLY A 155 -6.40 5.55 -19.44
C GLY A 155 -7.73 4.84 -19.20
N LEU A 156 -7.83 3.91 -18.26
CA LEU A 156 -9.11 3.35 -17.82
C LEU A 156 -9.80 4.26 -16.81
N ASP A 157 -11.08 4.53 -17.01
CA ASP A 157 -11.90 5.25 -16.03
C ASP A 157 -12.27 4.35 -14.83
N ASP A 158 -12.87 4.94 -13.80
CA ASP A 158 -13.25 4.22 -12.59
C ASP A 158 -14.26 3.10 -12.90
N ARG A 159 -15.18 3.30 -13.82
CA ARG A 159 -16.21 2.30 -14.20
C ARG A 159 -15.58 1.09 -14.87
N GLN A 160 -14.63 1.32 -15.78
CA GLN A 160 -13.89 0.25 -16.45
C GLN A 160 -13.08 -0.57 -15.47
N ARG A 161 -12.33 0.09 -14.55
CA ARG A 161 -11.56 -0.58 -13.51
C ARG A 161 -12.46 -1.35 -12.53
N ASP A 162 -13.61 -0.79 -12.16
CA ASP A 162 -14.58 -1.46 -11.29
C ASP A 162 -15.23 -2.66 -11.97
N ALA A 163 -15.47 -2.61 -13.27
CA ALA A 163 -15.96 -3.76 -14.01
C ALA A 163 -14.96 -4.93 -13.98
N ILE A 164 -13.67 -4.66 -14.18
CA ILE A 164 -12.59 -5.66 -14.07
C ILE A 164 -12.59 -6.25 -12.65
N LYS A 165 -12.58 -5.42 -11.59
CA LYS A 165 -12.56 -5.89 -10.19
C LYS A 165 -13.76 -6.77 -9.85
N LYS A 166 -14.96 -6.38 -10.28
CA LYS A 166 -16.18 -7.16 -10.08
C LYS A 166 -16.13 -8.52 -10.78
N GLU A 167 -15.59 -8.56 -12.00
CA GLU A 167 -15.42 -9.81 -12.73
C GLU A 167 -14.44 -10.73 -12.02
N THR A 168 -13.24 -10.24 -11.69
CA THR A 168 -12.19 -11.03 -11.06
C THR A 168 -12.54 -11.45 -9.62
N SER A 169 -13.45 -10.74 -8.95
CA SER A 169 -13.90 -11.06 -7.59
C SER A 169 -15.05 -12.06 -7.50
N LYS A 170 -15.59 -12.54 -8.61
CA LYS A 170 -16.70 -13.53 -8.60
C LYS A 170 -16.36 -14.77 -7.78
N GLY A 171 -15.11 -15.23 -7.83
CA GLY A 171 -14.63 -16.38 -7.04
C GLY A 171 -14.66 -16.20 -5.52
N LEU A 172 -14.88 -14.96 -5.02
CA LEU A 172 -15.03 -14.71 -3.59
C LEU A 172 -16.35 -15.29 -3.03
N ASN A 173 -17.41 -15.36 -3.84
CA ASN A 173 -18.72 -15.86 -3.42
C ASN A 173 -19.22 -15.21 -2.13
N GLY A 174 -19.03 -13.89 -1.98
CA GLY A 174 -19.40 -13.12 -0.80
C GLY A 174 -18.48 -13.28 0.42
N ARG A 175 -17.39 -14.03 0.30
CA ARG A 175 -16.39 -14.19 1.37
C ARG A 175 -15.61 -12.91 1.59
N LYS A 176 -15.13 -12.72 2.81
CA LYS A 176 -14.25 -11.63 3.21
C LYS A 176 -12.91 -11.70 2.47
N LEU A 177 -12.43 -10.56 1.97
CA LEU A 177 -11.12 -10.44 1.34
C LEU A 177 -10.14 -9.68 2.26
N TYR A 178 -9.13 -10.37 2.77
CA TYR A 178 -7.99 -9.72 3.39
C TYR A 178 -6.94 -9.39 2.34
N THR A 179 -6.28 -8.24 2.47
CA THR A 179 -5.24 -7.81 1.52
C THR A 179 -3.95 -7.47 2.24
N ILE A 180 -2.81 -7.81 1.64
CA ILE A 180 -1.50 -7.38 2.13
C ILE A 180 -1.24 -5.92 1.75
N CYS A 181 -1.75 -5.47 0.60
CA CYS A 181 -1.58 -4.10 0.13
C CYS A 181 -2.77 -3.21 0.52
N PRO A 182 -2.54 -2.06 1.21
CA PRO A 182 -3.62 -1.15 1.59
C PRO A 182 -4.28 -0.48 0.37
N GLY A 183 -3.54 -0.29 -0.73
CA GLY A 183 -4.10 0.17 -2.00
C GLY A 183 -5.12 -0.82 -2.57
N CYS A 184 -4.82 -2.13 -2.49
CA CYS A 184 -5.78 -3.17 -2.89
C CYS A 184 -7.04 -3.13 -2.05
N ALA A 185 -6.92 -2.98 -0.71
CA ALA A 185 -8.09 -2.89 0.16
C ALA A 185 -9.02 -1.73 -0.21
N VAL A 186 -8.44 -0.56 -0.53
CA VAL A 186 -9.22 0.62 -0.94
C VAL A 186 -9.91 0.39 -2.28
N GLU A 187 -9.15 -0.04 -3.30
CA GLU A 187 -9.69 -0.23 -4.65
C GLU A 187 -10.77 -1.32 -4.71
N MET A 188 -10.62 -2.40 -3.94
CA MET A 188 -11.64 -3.46 -3.88
C MET A 188 -12.89 -3.00 -3.14
N ARG A 189 -12.77 -2.24 -2.04
CA ARG A 189 -13.92 -1.65 -1.35
C ARG A 189 -14.68 -0.65 -2.20
N ASP A 190 -13.96 0.20 -2.92
CA ASP A 190 -14.57 1.21 -3.81
C ASP A 190 -15.40 0.52 -4.92
N ALA A 191 -15.05 -0.72 -5.29
CA ALA A 191 -15.83 -1.56 -6.20
C ALA A 191 -16.99 -2.34 -5.51
N GLY A 192 -17.21 -2.16 -4.21
CA GLY A 192 -18.26 -2.82 -3.43
C GLY A 192 -17.91 -4.21 -2.91
N ILE A 193 -16.63 -4.59 -2.89
CA ILE A 193 -16.15 -5.86 -2.35
C ILE A 193 -15.83 -5.71 -0.87
N ASP A 194 -16.22 -6.67 -0.02
CA ASP A 194 -15.88 -6.66 1.40
C ASP A 194 -14.39 -6.97 1.61
N ALA A 195 -13.56 -5.93 1.51
CA ALA A 195 -12.10 -6.02 1.57
C ALA A 195 -11.52 -5.21 2.72
N GLU A 196 -10.56 -5.79 3.46
CA GLU A 196 -9.81 -5.14 4.53
C GLU A 196 -8.31 -5.39 4.40
N HIS A 197 -7.50 -4.41 4.76
CA HIS A 197 -6.07 -4.64 4.95
C HIS A 197 -5.83 -5.44 6.24
N VAL A 198 -4.88 -6.37 6.22
CA VAL A 198 -4.60 -7.32 7.32
C VAL A 198 -4.34 -6.63 8.67
N TYR A 199 -3.81 -5.40 8.72
CA TYR A 199 -3.62 -4.70 9.99
C TYR A 199 -4.92 -4.52 10.78
N GLN A 200 -6.08 -4.52 10.12
CA GLN A 200 -7.38 -4.34 10.77
C GLN A 200 -7.73 -5.51 11.70
N ILE A 201 -7.35 -6.73 11.33
CA ILE A 201 -7.53 -7.88 12.22
C ILE A 201 -6.42 -7.95 13.27
N ILE A 202 -5.18 -7.62 12.89
CA ILE A 202 -4.05 -7.59 13.82
C ILE A 202 -4.32 -6.64 14.98
N ARG A 203 -4.81 -5.41 14.72
CA ARG A 203 -5.11 -4.42 15.76
C ARG A 203 -6.20 -4.83 16.75
N LYS A 204 -7.06 -5.77 16.35
CA LYS A 204 -8.13 -6.30 17.22
C LYS A 204 -7.63 -7.39 18.18
N ASN A 205 -6.41 -7.89 17.97
CA ASN A 205 -5.83 -9.04 18.66
C ASN A 205 -4.50 -8.69 19.36
N LEU A 206 -4.38 -7.49 19.93
CA LEU A 206 -3.13 -7.03 20.57
C LEU A 206 -2.70 -7.91 21.75
N ASP A 207 -3.64 -8.54 22.46
CA ASP A 207 -3.33 -9.40 23.60
C ASP A 207 -2.60 -10.67 23.17
N VAL A 208 -2.93 -11.21 21.98
CA VAL A 208 -2.17 -12.33 21.37
C VAL A 208 -0.73 -11.92 21.11
N LEU A 209 -0.52 -10.71 20.57
CA LEU A 209 0.83 -10.20 20.28
C LEU A 209 1.66 -9.97 21.54
N ARG A 210 1.05 -9.48 22.63
CA ARG A 210 1.73 -9.30 23.94
C ARG A 210 2.15 -10.61 24.58
N GLY A 211 1.52 -11.72 24.20
CA GLY A 211 1.89 -13.07 24.63
C GLY A 211 3.09 -13.67 23.88
N LEU A 212 3.60 -13.01 22.84
CA LEU A 212 4.78 -13.47 22.10
C LEU A 212 6.07 -13.24 22.90
N PRO A 213 7.17 -13.95 22.57
CA PRO A 213 8.48 -13.68 23.15
C PRO A 213 8.93 -12.23 23.02
N GLY A 214 8.47 -11.57 21.93
CA GLY A 214 8.79 -10.18 21.63
C GLY A 214 10.20 -9.98 21.08
N ILE A 215 10.46 -8.76 20.59
CA ILE A 215 11.77 -8.33 20.10
C ILE A 215 12.09 -6.93 20.63
N ASN A 216 13.34 -6.70 21.02
CA ASN A 216 13.75 -5.40 21.57
C ASN A 216 14.44 -4.56 20.48
N LEU A 217 13.65 -4.01 19.56
CA LEU A 217 14.13 -3.10 18.52
C LEU A 217 13.62 -1.68 18.76
N THR A 218 14.41 -0.69 18.36
CA THR A 218 13.99 0.69 18.23
C THR A 218 13.62 0.94 16.76
N VAL A 219 12.35 1.25 16.48
CA VAL A 219 11.87 1.32 15.11
C VAL A 219 11.17 2.64 14.79
N ALA A 220 11.28 3.07 13.53
CA ALA A 220 10.42 4.09 12.96
C ALA A 220 9.23 3.43 12.26
N ILE A 221 8.08 4.09 12.23
CA ILE A 221 6.90 3.60 11.52
C ILE A 221 6.63 4.49 10.30
N GLN A 222 6.46 3.87 9.13
CA GLN A 222 6.05 4.53 7.89
C GLN A 222 4.87 3.77 7.27
N THR A 223 3.65 4.13 7.66
CA THR A 223 2.43 3.44 7.22
C THR A 223 2.16 3.60 5.71
N GLY A 224 2.79 4.59 5.09
CA GLY A 224 2.54 4.96 3.69
C GLY A 224 1.32 5.89 3.53
N CYS A 225 1.04 6.26 2.28
CA CYS A 225 0.02 7.28 1.98
C CYS A 225 -1.41 6.84 2.31
N THR A 226 -1.75 5.58 2.09
CA THR A 226 -3.12 5.06 2.27
C THR A 226 -3.48 4.83 3.75
N LEU A 227 -2.50 4.52 4.59
CA LEU A 227 -2.68 4.22 6.02
C LEU A 227 -2.17 5.33 6.94
N ARG A 228 -1.98 6.54 6.43
CA ARG A 228 -1.41 7.66 7.20
C ARG A 228 -2.21 8.00 8.47
N SER A 229 -3.52 7.89 8.45
CA SER A 229 -4.38 8.11 9.62
C SER A 229 -4.24 7.03 10.71
N ASP A 230 -3.66 5.87 10.36
CA ASP A 230 -3.64 4.68 11.20
C ASP A 230 -2.32 4.49 11.97
N VAL A 231 -1.41 5.48 11.94
CA VAL A 231 -0.09 5.43 12.62
C VAL A 231 -0.23 4.96 14.06
N ARG A 232 -1.17 5.54 14.83
CA ARG A 232 -1.40 5.14 16.23
C ARG A 232 -1.77 3.66 16.40
N CYS A 233 -2.47 3.09 15.42
CA CYS A 233 -2.79 1.66 15.43
C CYS A 233 -1.54 0.83 15.20
N PHE A 234 -0.70 1.25 14.24
CA PHE A 234 0.59 0.61 13.99
C PHE A 234 1.51 0.69 15.21
N THR A 235 1.60 1.85 15.86
CA THR A 235 2.38 2.03 17.10
C THR A 235 1.98 1.00 18.14
N LYS A 236 0.69 0.84 18.42
CA LYS A 236 0.20 -0.15 19.39
C LYS A 236 0.54 -1.59 19.02
N ILE A 237 0.48 -1.94 17.74
CA ILE A 237 0.87 -3.28 17.26
C ILE A 237 2.36 -3.52 17.47
N VAL A 238 3.18 -2.55 17.08
CA VAL A 238 4.65 -2.63 17.16
C VAL A 238 5.11 -2.69 18.63
N GLU A 239 4.53 -1.87 19.50
CA GLU A 239 4.79 -1.91 20.94
C GLU A 239 4.33 -3.23 21.59
N ALA A 240 3.22 -3.82 21.12
CA ALA A 240 2.76 -5.12 21.59
C ALA A 240 3.73 -6.26 21.24
N CYS A 241 4.58 -6.07 20.22
CA CYS A 241 5.68 -6.97 19.87
C CYS A 241 6.98 -6.70 20.64
N GLY A 242 7.00 -5.78 21.64
CA GLY A 242 8.15 -5.47 22.47
C GLY A 242 9.09 -4.40 21.92
N CYS A 243 8.75 -3.73 20.80
CA CYS A 243 9.57 -2.69 20.20
C CYS A 243 9.36 -1.32 20.82
N LYS A 244 10.40 -0.46 20.74
CA LYS A 244 10.31 0.98 20.99
C LYS A 244 10.04 1.72 19.69
N VAL A 245 9.09 2.67 19.70
CA VAL A 245 8.75 3.46 18.52
C VAL A 245 9.33 4.86 18.61
N VAL A 246 10.06 5.27 17.58
CA VAL A 246 10.50 6.66 17.36
C VAL A 246 9.51 7.32 16.43
N GLU A 247 8.94 8.44 16.88
CA GLU A 247 8.02 9.23 16.05
C GLU A 247 8.77 9.85 14.86
N THR A 248 8.17 9.73 13.68
CA THR A 248 8.70 10.28 12.43
C THR A 248 7.60 10.89 11.58
N GLU A 249 7.97 11.86 10.76
CA GLU A 249 7.03 12.46 9.80
C GLU A 249 6.50 11.38 8.85
N GLN A 250 5.18 11.24 8.79
CA GLN A 250 4.53 10.33 7.86
C GLN A 250 4.49 10.88 6.44
N GLY A 251 4.70 10.02 5.44
CA GLY A 251 4.66 10.48 4.06
C GLY A 251 4.70 9.36 3.02
N CYS A 252 4.64 9.77 1.77
CA CYS A 252 4.81 8.87 0.64
C CYS A 252 6.27 8.40 0.54
N CYS A 253 6.49 7.14 0.18
CA CYS A 253 7.83 6.60 -0.12
C CYS A 253 8.36 7.02 -1.51
N GLY A 254 7.54 7.67 -2.33
CA GLY A 254 7.89 8.15 -3.67
C GLY A 254 7.96 7.07 -4.75
N LYS A 255 7.81 5.79 -4.46
CA LYS A 255 8.03 4.69 -5.42
C LYS A 255 7.28 4.87 -6.74
N LEU A 256 6.04 5.35 -6.69
CA LEU A 256 5.20 5.50 -7.87
C LEU A 256 5.28 6.90 -8.51
N ILE A 257 6.14 7.80 -8.01
CA ILE A 257 6.26 9.16 -8.52
C ILE A 257 7.49 9.24 -9.45
N PRO A 258 7.28 9.36 -10.77
CA PRO A 258 8.39 9.38 -11.72
C PRO A 258 9.37 10.53 -11.46
N GLY A 259 10.67 10.26 -11.60
CA GLY A 259 11.74 11.25 -11.57
C GLY A 259 12.12 11.83 -10.20
N ILE A 260 11.32 11.59 -9.15
CA ILE A 260 11.55 12.17 -7.82
C ILE A 260 11.66 11.14 -6.68
N SER A 261 11.56 9.86 -7.02
CA SER A 261 11.58 8.76 -6.04
C SER A 261 12.84 8.78 -5.16
N GLU A 262 14.01 9.07 -5.71
CA GLU A 262 15.27 9.11 -4.96
C GLU A 262 15.31 10.26 -3.96
N LYS A 263 14.89 11.47 -4.36
CA LYS A 263 14.82 12.63 -3.44
C LYS A 263 13.88 12.38 -2.26
N VAL A 264 12.69 11.82 -2.54
CA VAL A 264 11.74 11.48 -1.50
C VAL A 264 12.33 10.47 -0.52
N MET A 265 13.02 9.44 -1.03
CA MET A 265 13.60 8.41 -0.17
C MET A 265 14.77 8.95 0.65
N ALA A 266 15.64 9.77 0.09
CA ALA A 266 16.74 10.41 0.82
C ALA A 266 16.22 11.24 2.01
N ASP A 267 15.19 12.07 1.79
CA ASP A 267 14.57 12.85 2.87
C ASP A 267 13.96 11.95 3.96
N ARG A 268 13.30 10.86 3.57
CA ARG A 268 12.72 9.90 4.52
C ARG A 268 13.81 9.22 5.35
N GLN A 269 14.88 8.74 4.73
CA GLN A 269 16.01 8.13 5.44
C GLN A 269 16.66 9.11 6.41
N ALA A 270 16.85 10.36 5.99
CA ALA A 270 17.44 11.40 6.83
C ALA A 270 16.60 11.73 8.06
N SER A 271 15.28 11.53 8.01
CA SER A 271 14.36 11.79 9.13
C SER A 271 14.29 10.66 10.17
N MET A 272 14.92 9.49 9.90
CA MET A 272 14.82 8.29 10.74
C MET A 272 16.17 7.87 11.34
N LYS A 273 16.90 8.81 11.91
CA LYS A 273 18.21 8.52 12.51
C LYS A 273 18.07 7.76 13.84
N GLY A 274 19.00 6.83 14.09
CA GLY A 274 19.13 6.12 15.37
C GLY A 274 18.07 5.04 15.60
N VAL A 275 17.47 4.49 14.54
CA VAL A 275 16.56 3.35 14.62
C VAL A 275 17.22 2.10 14.02
N ASP A 276 16.85 0.93 14.52
CA ASP A 276 17.33 -0.37 14.03
C ASP A 276 16.65 -0.74 12.71
N ALA A 277 15.35 -0.40 12.57
CA ALA A 277 14.57 -0.70 11.38
C ALA A 277 13.44 0.31 11.15
N VAL A 278 12.93 0.36 9.93
CA VAL A 278 11.65 1.02 9.60
C VAL A 278 10.57 -0.03 9.38
N VAL A 279 9.44 0.10 10.08
CA VAL A 279 8.27 -0.77 9.92
C VAL A 279 7.28 -0.11 8.95
N VAL A 280 6.87 -0.86 7.93
CA VAL A 280 5.96 -0.38 6.89
C VAL A 280 4.70 -1.23 6.78
N GLY A 281 3.58 -0.59 6.37
CA GLY A 281 2.30 -1.26 6.15
C GLY A 281 1.90 -1.38 4.67
N CYS A 282 2.80 -1.08 3.74
CA CYS A 282 2.52 -1.11 2.31
C CYS A 282 3.64 -1.82 1.55
N PRO A 283 3.34 -2.84 0.71
CA PRO A 283 4.36 -3.56 -0.06
C PRO A 283 5.14 -2.68 -1.03
N SER A 284 4.51 -1.61 -1.57
CA SER A 284 5.22 -0.62 -2.39
C SER A 284 6.26 0.16 -1.58
N CYS A 285 5.93 0.52 -0.33
CA CYS A 285 6.89 1.14 0.58
C CYS A 285 8.00 0.14 0.92
N PHE A 286 7.63 -1.10 1.30
CA PHE A 286 8.59 -2.16 1.57
C PHE A 286 9.61 -2.28 0.43
N ALA A 287 9.15 -2.56 -0.79
CA ALA A 287 10.03 -2.73 -1.95
C ALA A 287 10.89 -1.48 -2.24
N ARG A 288 10.40 -0.27 -1.91
CA ARG A 288 11.17 0.97 -2.11
C ARG A 288 12.27 1.13 -1.06
N TYR A 289 11.99 0.87 0.21
CA TYR A 289 12.99 0.93 1.29
C TYR A 289 14.04 -0.17 1.14
N ASP A 290 13.61 -1.40 0.83
CA ASP A 290 14.51 -2.55 0.65
C ASP A 290 15.48 -2.39 -0.53
N GLN A 291 15.07 -1.65 -1.56
CA GLN A 291 15.91 -1.34 -2.71
C GLN A 291 16.87 -0.16 -2.51
N TYR A 292 16.71 0.64 -1.45
CA TYR A 292 17.52 1.84 -1.25
C TYR A 292 18.91 1.48 -0.69
N PRO A 293 20.02 1.79 -1.41
CA PRO A 293 21.33 1.17 -1.15
C PRO A 293 21.92 1.39 0.24
N GLU A 294 21.72 2.53 0.88
CA GLU A 294 22.34 2.91 2.14
C GLU A 294 21.33 3.21 3.26
N GLY A 295 20.10 2.71 3.11
CA GLY A 295 19.02 3.01 4.03
C GLY A 295 18.99 2.16 5.29
N ILE A 296 18.09 2.51 6.17
CA ILE A 296 17.71 1.75 7.35
C ILE A 296 17.05 0.43 6.91
N PRO A 297 17.31 -0.71 7.56
CA PRO A 297 16.58 -1.96 7.29
C PRO A 297 15.08 -1.75 7.35
N VAL A 298 14.35 -2.42 6.48
CA VAL A 298 12.88 -2.36 6.45
C VAL A 298 12.29 -3.68 6.89
N LEU A 299 11.22 -3.61 7.68
CA LEU A 299 10.36 -4.75 8.02
C LEU A 299 8.94 -4.44 7.57
N TYR A 300 8.30 -5.38 6.92
CA TYR A 300 6.86 -5.31 6.76
C TYR A 300 6.17 -5.63 8.10
N LEU A 301 4.98 -5.07 8.36
CA LEU A 301 4.32 -5.23 9.67
C LEU A 301 4.17 -6.69 10.09
N THR A 302 3.83 -7.59 9.16
CA THR A 302 3.69 -9.01 9.48
C THR A 302 5.02 -9.72 9.66
N GLU A 303 6.11 -9.25 9.05
CA GLU A 303 7.47 -9.75 9.32
C GLU A 303 7.96 -9.38 10.72
N LEU A 304 7.65 -8.16 11.19
CA LEU A 304 7.94 -7.77 12.57
C LEU A 304 7.27 -8.72 13.56
N ILE A 305 5.99 -9.06 13.34
CA ILE A 305 5.26 -10.00 14.18
C ILE A 305 5.86 -11.41 14.06
N LEU A 306 6.25 -11.82 12.87
CA LEU A 306 6.89 -13.11 12.62
C LEU A 306 8.21 -13.24 13.40
N LEU A 307 9.04 -12.18 13.41
CA LEU A 307 10.25 -12.11 14.24
C LEU A 307 9.91 -12.20 15.73
N ALA A 308 8.85 -11.52 16.20
CA ALA A 308 8.40 -11.61 17.58
C ALA A 308 7.91 -13.02 17.96
N MET A 309 7.49 -13.84 16.99
CA MET A 309 7.19 -15.26 17.13
C MET A 309 8.47 -16.15 17.16
N GLY A 310 9.64 -15.60 16.87
CA GLY A 310 10.89 -16.33 16.73
C GLY A 310 11.12 -16.95 15.35
N ASP A 311 10.38 -16.49 14.32
CA ASP A 311 10.52 -16.96 12.94
C ASP A 311 11.20 -15.90 12.05
N ASP A 312 12.42 -16.16 11.63
CA ASP A 312 13.26 -15.25 10.84
C ASP A 312 13.42 -15.69 9.37
N ARG A 313 12.68 -16.70 8.92
CA ARG A 313 12.82 -17.31 7.59
C ARG A 313 12.67 -16.34 6.43
N THR A 314 11.96 -15.22 6.60
CA THR A 314 11.80 -14.20 5.54
C THR A 314 13.00 -13.29 5.41
N MET A 315 13.83 -13.16 6.46
CA MET A 315 14.93 -12.19 6.53
C MET A 315 16.00 -12.39 5.44
N ARG A 316 16.23 -13.62 5.01
CA ARG A 316 17.21 -13.94 3.96
C ARG A 316 16.85 -13.42 2.57
N PHE A 317 15.59 -13.02 2.34
CA PHE A 317 15.11 -12.53 1.04
C PHE A 317 15.20 -11.02 0.90
N HIS A 318 15.52 -10.30 1.96
CA HIS A 318 15.77 -8.88 1.88
C HIS A 318 17.02 -8.60 1.05
N ARG A 319 16.99 -7.54 0.26
CA ARG A 319 18.18 -7.08 -0.50
C ARG A 319 19.30 -6.55 0.40
N ARG A 320 18.99 -6.33 1.67
CA ARG A 320 19.92 -5.90 2.71
C ARG A 320 20.02 -6.94 3.78
N ALA A 321 21.22 -7.06 4.32
CA ALA A 321 21.42 -7.89 5.50
C ALA A 321 20.63 -7.34 6.69
N VAL A 322 19.46 -7.90 6.93
CA VAL A 322 18.65 -7.71 8.14
C VAL A 322 19.00 -8.74 9.23
N SER A 323 20.03 -9.56 9.00
CA SER A 323 20.52 -10.59 9.93
C SER A 323 20.84 -10.05 11.33
N ARG A 324 21.11 -8.74 11.44
CA ARG A 324 21.28 -8.04 12.72
C ARG A 324 20.00 -7.92 13.55
N LEU A 325 18.84 -8.14 12.94
CA LEU A 325 17.54 -8.00 13.60
C LEU A 325 17.03 -9.32 14.19
N SER A 326 17.71 -10.44 13.87
CA SER A 326 17.35 -11.80 14.30
C SER A 326 18.13 -12.28 15.55
N SER A 327 18.98 -11.43 16.14
CA SER A 327 19.84 -11.79 17.28
C SER A 327 19.33 -11.27 18.62
#